data_d297844b4b977bcc56e2937be1c36a39
#
_entry.id   d297844b4b977bcc56e2937be1c36a39
#
_cell.length_a   1.000
_cell.length_b   1.000
_cell.length_c   1.000
_cell.angle_alpha   90.00
_cell.angle_beta   90.00
_cell.angle_gamma   90.00
#
_symmetry.space_group_name_H-M   'P 1'
#
loop_
_entity.id
_entity.type
_entity.pdbx_description
1 polymer ?
#
loop_
_entity_poly.entity_id
_entity_poly.type
_entity_poly.pdbx_seq_one_letter_code
_entity_poly.pdbx_strand_id
1 'polypeptide(L)'
;MKKLPIFLLICLLIGIVACKETEDYWTQYEQWRETNESWFIEQLGAKDEKGNPIYTKVVPSWDHSIYVLMKYYNDTSLNRDAQSPYQTSTVDVIYKGMLYDGTPFDSSYLRTDSIYRTQVKQNIKGWIIALEQMKVGDSC
;
A
#
# COMPACT_ATOMS: atom_id res chain seq x y z
N MET A 1 4.53 27.39 -63.02
CA MET A 1 5.57 27.80 -62.06
C MET A 1 5.27 27.20 -60.70
N LYS A 2 6.22 26.45 -60.18
CA LYS A 2 6.15 25.38 -59.24
C LYS A 2 5.92 25.86 -57.78
N LYS A 3 4.67 25.86 -57.32
CA LYS A 3 4.33 26.14 -55.88
C LYS A 3 4.27 24.88 -55.02
N LEU A 4 4.52 23.71 -55.63
CA LEU A 4 4.46 22.39 -54.99
C LEU A 4 5.50 22.19 -53.84
N PRO A 5 6.79 22.66 -53.98
CA PRO A 5 7.78 22.39 -52.93
C PRO A 5 7.56 23.16 -51.62
N ILE A 6 6.93 24.35 -51.68
CA ILE A 6 6.67 25.16 -50.48
C ILE A 6 5.57 24.53 -49.63
N PHE A 7 4.53 23.97 -50.25
CA PHE A 7 3.44 23.29 -49.55
C PHE A 7 3.93 21.99 -48.87
N LEU A 8 4.81 21.26 -49.55
CA LEU A 8 5.42 20.04 -49.02
C LEU A 8 6.36 20.34 -47.82
N LEU A 9 7.09 21.46 -47.86
CA LEU A 9 7.94 21.91 -46.78
C LEU A 9 7.12 22.33 -45.54
N ILE A 10 5.98 22.99 -45.74
CA ILE A 10 5.08 23.39 -44.66
C ILE A 10 4.43 22.16 -43.99
N CYS A 11 4.03 21.15 -44.77
CA CYS A 11 3.50 19.89 -44.21
C CYS A 11 4.56 19.11 -43.43
N LEU A 12 5.83 19.17 -43.83
CA LEU A 12 6.94 18.52 -43.09
C LEU A 12 7.22 19.21 -41.76
N LEU A 13 7.07 20.54 -41.70
CA LEU A 13 7.26 21.30 -40.43
C LEU A 13 6.13 21.12 -39.43
N ILE A 14 4.91 20.80 -39.87
CA ILE A 14 3.76 20.55 -38.98
C ILE A 14 3.85 19.14 -38.32
N GLY A 15 4.54 18.19 -38.98
CA GLY A 15 4.69 16.82 -38.49
C GLY A 15 5.59 16.66 -37.27
N ILE A 16 6.42 17.66 -36.91
CA ILE A 16 7.40 17.56 -35.82
C ILE A 16 6.85 18.09 -34.47
N VAL A 17 5.65 18.65 -34.44
CA VAL A 17 5.05 19.21 -33.20
C VAL A 17 4.09 18.24 -32.51
N ALA A 18 3.91 17.03 -33.02
CA ALA A 18 2.89 16.09 -32.57
C ALA A 18 3.39 15.02 -31.56
N CYS A 19 4.61 15.10 -31.06
CA CYS A 19 5.02 14.35 -29.88
C CYS A 19 5.10 15.29 -28.67
N LYS A 20 3.96 15.68 -28.11
CA LYS A 20 3.92 15.85 -26.66
C LYS A 20 4.02 14.44 -26.08
N GLU A 21 5.18 14.13 -25.51
CA GLU A 21 5.26 13.05 -24.54
C GLU A 21 4.12 13.30 -23.55
N THR A 22 3.09 12.47 -23.59
CA THR A 22 2.17 12.36 -22.46
C THR A 22 3.06 11.83 -21.35
N GLU A 23 3.45 12.71 -20.43
CA GLU A 23 4.10 12.26 -19.20
C GLU A 23 3.26 11.10 -18.70
N ASP A 24 3.88 9.93 -18.57
CA ASP A 24 3.21 8.74 -18.06
C ASP A 24 2.56 9.15 -16.74
N TYR A 25 1.28 8.81 -16.57
CA TYR A 25 0.53 9.10 -15.35
C TYR A 25 1.33 8.77 -14.06
N TRP A 26 2.22 7.79 -14.13
CA TRP A 26 3.07 7.37 -13.03
C TRP A 26 4.28 8.28 -12.76
N THR A 27 4.77 9.03 -13.75
CA THR A 27 5.93 9.94 -13.60
C THR A 27 5.65 11.03 -12.56
N GLN A 28 4.42 11.54 -12.51
CA GLN A 28 4.03 12.55 -11.50
C GLN A 28 4.07 12.03 -10.07
N TYR A 29 4.01 10.70 -9.88
CA TYR A 29 4.05 10.06 -8.57
C TYR A 29 5.41 9.42 -8.25
N GLU A 30 6.40 9.56 -9.10
CA GLU A 30 7.70 8.91 -8.96
C GLU A 30 8.39 9.31 -7.65
N GLN A 31 8.48 10.60 -7.36
CA GLN A 31 9.05 11.11 -6.12
C GLN A 31 8.30 10.63 -4.89
N TRP A 32 6.97 10.61 -4.95
CA TRP A 32 6.14 10.09 -3.86
C TRP A 32 6.39 8.60 -3.63
N ARG A 33 6.50 7.82 -4.68
CA ARG A 33 6.79 6.38 -4.61
C ARG A 33 8.17 6.13 -4.01
N GLU A 34 9.20 6.80 -4.49
CA GLU A 34 10.57 6.68 -3.97
C GLU A 34 10.65 7.03 -2.48
N THR A 35 9.93 8.07 -2.05
CA THR A 35 9.87 8.47 -0.65
C THR A 35 9.21 7.38 0.20
N ASN A 36 8.10 6.80 -0.26
CA ASN A 36 7.42 5.71 0.46
C ASN A 36 8.26 4.43 0.51
N GLU A 37 8.93 4.08 -0.59
CA GLU A 37 9.83 2.91 -0.63
C GLU A 37 11.01 3.09 0.31
N SER A 38 11.63 4.27 0.34
CA SER A 38 12.74 4.60 1.23
C SER A 38 12.31 4.50 2.69
N TRP A 39 11.17 5.09 3.04
CA TRP A 39 10.60 4.98 4.38
C TRP A 39 10.33 3.52 4.77
N PHE A 40 9.76 2.72 3.85
CA PHE A 40 9.46 1.32 4.12
C PHE A 40 10.72 0.48 4.38
N ILE A 41 11.81 0.74 3.62
CA ILE A 41 13.11 0.09 3.81
C ILE A 41 13.71 0.49 5.16
N GLU A 42 13.59 1.77 5.56
CA GLU A 42 14.02 2.25 6.87
C GLU A 42 13.28 1.50 8.00
N GLN A 43 11.95 1.37 7.89
CA GLN A 43 11.16 0.64 8.90
C GLN A 43 11.51 -0.84 8.96
N LEU A 44 11.89 -1.48 7.86
CA LEU A 44 12.34 -2.87 7.85
C LEU A 44 13.60 -3.07 8.70
N GLY A 45 14.47 -2.07 8.75
CA GLY A 45 15.71 -2.08 9.56
C GLY A 45 15.56 -1.51 10.97
N ALA A 46 14.41 -0.95 11.32
CA ALA A 46 14.20 -0.24 12.59
C ALA A 46 14.29 -1.17 13.80
N LYS A 47 15.01 -0.71 14.85
CA LYS A 47 15.22 -1.44 16.10
C LYS A 47 14.84 -0.61 17.29
N ASP A 48 14.42 -1.28 18.36
CA ASP A 48 14.17 -0.65 19.66
C ASP A 48 15.49 -0.31 20.40
N GLU A 49 15.38 0.32 21.56
CA GLU A 49 16.53 0.71 22.40
C GLU A 49 17.38 -0.51 22.85
N LYS A 50 16.81 -1.71 22.80
CA LYS A 50 17.49 -2.97 23.16
C LYS A 50 18.09 -3.68 21.96
N GLY A 51 17.93 -3.11 20.73
CA GLY A 51 18.45 -3.68 19.49
C GLY A 51 17.53 -4.73 18.85
N ASN A 52 16.31 -4.93 19.35
CA ASN A 52 15.35 -5.87 18.75
C ASN A 52 14.63 -5.19 17.59
N PRO A 53 14.25 -5.93 16.52
CA PRO A 53 13.42 -5.39 15.46
C PRO A 53 12.09 -4.85 16.00
N ILE A 54 11.70 -3.64 15.59
CA ILE A 54 10.40 -3.03 15.95
C ILE A 54 9.28 -3.74 15.21
N TYR A 55 9.52 -4.17 13.98
CA TYR A 55 8.55 -4.82 13.12
C TYR A 55 8.93 -6.26 12.82
N THR A 56 7.94 -7.11 12.71
CA THR A 56 8.08 -8.47 12.17
C THR A 56 7.72 -8.46 10.69
N LYS A 57 8.64 -8.93 9.84
CA LYS A 57 8.37 -9.14 8.42
C LYS A 57 7.52 -10.39 8.24
N VAL A 58 6.34 -10.25 7.64
CA VAL A 58 5.42 -11.35 7.36
C VAL A 58 5.30 -11.54 5.85
N VAL A 59 5.68 -12.72 5.39
CA VAL A 59 5.60 -13.15 3.98
C VAL A 59 4.48 -14.18 3.88
N PRO A 60 3.46 -13.99 3.04
CA PRO A 60 2.40 -14.97 2.90
C PRO A 60 2.87 -16.21 2.15
N SER A 61 2.29 -17.38 2.46
CA SER A 61 2.64 -18.64 1.81
C SER A 61 2.21 -18.72 0.33
N TRP A 62 1.25 -17.91 -0.07
CA TRP A 62 0.68 -17.92 -1.42
C TRP A 62 1.38 -16.96 -2.40
N ASP A 63 2.24 -16.02 -1.91
CA ASP A 63 3.03 -15.12 -2.76
C ASP A 63 4.27 -14.63 -2.01
N HIS A 64 5.42 -15.22 -2.26
CA HIS A 64 6.67 -14.88 -1.58
C HIS A 64 7.33 -13.59 -2.10
N SER A 65 6.78 -12.97 -3.13
CA SER A 65 7.30 -11.70 -3.67
C SER A 65 6.83 -10.46 -2.90
N ILE A 66 5.82 -10.63 -2.05
CA ILE A 66 5.23 -9.55 -1.25
C ILE A 66 5.37 -9.83 0.24
N TYR A 67 5.34 -8.78 1.04
CA TYR A 67 5.34 -8.89 2.50
C TYR A 67 4.76 -7.63 3.13
N VAL A 68 4.42 -7.74 4.42
CA VAL A 68 4.06 -6.61 5.28
C VAL A 68 4.99 -6.55 6.48
N LEU A 69 5.08 -5.38 7.09
CA LEU A 69 5.73 -5.18 8.38
C LEU A 69 4.65 -5.05 9.44
N MET A 70 4.67 -5.93 10.44
CA MET A 70 3.70 -5.95 11.53
C MET A 70 4.36 -5.62 12.86
N LYS A 71 3.67 -4.81 13.67
CA LYS A 71 4.02 -4.56 15.06
C LYS A 71 2.76 -4.73 15.91
N TYR A 72 2.79 -5.67 16.85
CA TYR A 72 1.71 -5.84 17.80
C TYR A 72 1.82 -4.84 18.96
N TYR A 73 0.68 -4.30 19.38
CA TYR A 73 0.57 -3.36 20.49
C TYR A 73 0.01 -4.00 21.76
N ASN A 74 -0.51 -5.21 21.68
CA ASN A 74 -0.98 -6.01 22.81
C ASN A 74 -0.09 -7.24 23.03
N ASP A 75 -0.22 -7.85 24.19
CA ASP A 75 0.37 -9.16 24.46
C ASP A 75 -0.44 -10.25 23.75
N THR A 76 0.10 -10.76 22.65
CA THR A 76 -0.55 -11.78 21.83
C THR A 76 -0.67 -13.13 22.53
N SER A 77 0.04 -13.34 23.64
CA SER A 77 -0.08 -14.57 24.45
C SER A 77 -1.46 -14.73 25.09
N LEU A 78 -2.16 -13.61 25.33
CA LEU A 78 -3.51 -13.59 25.89
C LEU A 78 -4.56 -14.15 24.91
N ASN A 79 -4.29 -14.08 23.61
CA ASN A 79 -5.18 -14.52 22.54
C ASN A 79 -4.71 -15.84 21.89
N ARG A 80 -3.78 -16.56 22.54
CA ARG A 80 -3.11 -17.72 21.94
C ARG A 80 -4.08 -18.79 21.44
N ASP A 81 -5.17 -19.04 22.16
CA ASP A 81 -6.14 -20.09 21.84
C ASP A 81 -7.23 -19.63 20.86
N ALA A 82 -7.29 -18.34 20.53
CA ALA A 82 -8.19 -17.82 19.51
C ALA A 82 -7.70 -18.19 18.11
N GLN A 83 -8.64 -18.39 17.19
CA GLN A 83 -8.32 -18.71 15.80
C GLN A 83 -8.03 -17.44 15.00
N SER A 84 -7.07 -17.54 14.09
CA SER A 84 -6.88 -16.55 13.04
C SER A 84 -7.93 -16.73 11.94
N PRO A 85 -8.39 -15.66 11.28
CA PRO A 85 -9.36 -15.78 10.22
C PRO A 85 -8.73 -16.37 8.95
N TYR A 86 -9.54 -17.11 8.20
CA TYR A 86 -9.22 -17.51 6.82
C TYR A 86 -9.60 -16.37 5.85
N GLN A 87 -9.11 -16.44 4.61
CA GLN A 87 -9.46 -15.47 3.57
C GLN A 87 -10.97 -15.37 3.31
N THR A 88 -11.71 -16.46 3.54
CA THR A 88 -13.17 -16.52 3.40
C THR A 88 -13.94 -16.06 4.64
N SER A 89 -13.26 -15.83 5.76
CA SER A 89 -13.89 -15.38 6.99
C SER A 89 -14.37 -13.94 6.89
N THR A 90 -15.49 -13.64 7.54
CA THR A 90 -15.93 -12.26 7.79
C THR A 90 -15.41 -11.83 9.15
N VAL A 91 -14.82 -10.63 9.21
CA VAL A 91 -14.23 -10.05 10.40
C VAL A 91 -14.78 -8.65 10.65
N ASP A 92 -14.80 -8.28 11.91
CA ASP A 92 -15.07 -6.92 12.38
C ASP A 92 -13.75 -6.30 12.82
N VAL A 93 -13.39 -5.17 12.22
CA VAL A 93 -12.14 -4.47 12.53
C VAL A 93 -12.39 -3.00 12.82
N ILE A 94 -11.56 -2.45 13.72
CA ILE A 94 -11.45 -1.02 13.97
C ILE A 94 -10.08 -0.61 13.45
N TYR A 95 -10.01 0.41 12.60
CA TYR A 95 -8.75 0.81 12.00
C TYR A 95 -8.64 2.32 11.77
N LYS A 96 -7.39 2.76 11.61
CA LYS A 96 -7.02 4.09 11.13
C LYS A 96 -5.92 3.93 10.08
N GLY A 97 -6.21 4.37 8.85
CA GLY A 97 -5.25 4.39 7.75
C GLY A 97 -4.49 5.71 7.73
N MET A 98 -3.16 5.64 7.65
CA MET A 98 -2.26 6.79 7.59
C MET A 98 -1.22 6.59 6.50
N LEU A 99 -0.77 7.68 5.87
CA LEU A 99 0.39 7.68 5.00
C LEU A 99 1.68 7.57 5.85
N TYR A 100 2.82 7.41 5.19
CA TYR A 100 4.14 7.29 5.85
C TYR A 100 4.48 8.48 6.76
N ASP A 101 3.96 9.67 6.47
CA ASP A 101 4.16 10.92 7.23
C ASP A 101 3.14 11.12 8.37
N GLY A 102 2.25 10.14 8.60
CA GLY A 102 1.20 10.20 9.60
C GLY A 102 -0.08 10.89 9.14
N THR A 103 -0.16 11.36 7.88
CA THR A 103 -1.38 11.95 7.34
C THR A 103 -2.49 10.91 7.25
N PRO A 104 -3.64 11.10 7.94
CA PRO A 104 -4.73 10.14 7.89
C PRO A 104 -5.45 10.22 6.53
N PHE A 105 -5.78 9.08 5.94
CA PHE A 105 -6.54 9.02 4.68
C PHE A 105 -7.84 8.20 4.78
N ASP A 106 -7.94 7.29 5.77
CA ASP A 106 -9.14 6.47 5.97
C ASP A 106 -9.26 5.99 7.41
N SER A 107 -10.50 5.72 7.88
CA SER A 107 -10.73 5.28 9.24
C SER A 107 -12.12 4.67 9.42
N SER A 108 -12.23 3.60 10.21
CA SER A 108 -13.52 3.07 10.64
C SER A 108 -14.24 3.98 11.65
N TYR A 109 -13.54 4.86 12.35
CA TYR A 109 -14.11 5.82 13.30
C TYR A 109 -15.08 6.82 12.66
N LEU A 110 -15.09 6.95 11.33
CA LEU A 110 -16.07 7.75 10.60
C LEU A 110 -17.44 7.06 10.49
N ARG A 111 -17.55 5.79 10.91
CA ARG A 111 -18.81 5.03 10.95
C ARG A 111 -19.48 5.18 12.31
N THR A 112 -20.79 5.00 12.36
CA THR A 112 -21.60 5.19 13.57
C THR A 112 -21.15 4.27 14.73
N ASP A 113 -20.77 3.02 14.43
CA ASP A 113 -20.33 2.01 15.40
C ASP A 113 -18.80 1.82 15.41
N SER A 114 -18.06 2.61 14.61
CA SER A 114 -16.62 2.50 14.42
C SER A 114 -16.15 1.12 13.91
N ILE A 115 -17.07 0.26 13.44
CA ILE A 115 -16.76 -1.08 12.98
C ILE A 115 -16.75 -1.13 11.44
N TYR A 116 -15.70 -1.74 10.88
CA TYR A 116 -15.65 -2.13 9.49
C TYR A 116 -15.79 -3.65 9.37
N ARG A 117 -16.97 -4.09 8.97
CA ARG A 117 -17.25 -5.51 8.69
C ARG A 117 -16.89 -5.84 7.26
N THR A 118 -16.02 -6.82 7.06
CA THR A 118 -15.53 -7.20 5.75
C THR A 118 -15.15 -8.66 5.68
N GLN A 119 -15.17 -9.24 4.48
CA GLN A 119 -14.55 -10.54 4.24
C GLN A 119 -13.06 -10.34 3.94
N VAL A 120 -12.17 -11.12 4.58
CA VAL A 120 -10.70 -10.93 4.50
C VAL A 120 -10.21 -10.79 3.07
N LYS A 121 -10.62 -11.68 2.16
CA LYS A 121 -10.19 -11.68 0.74
C LYS A 121 -10.65 -10.48 -0.10
N GLN A 122 -11.59 -9.67 0.40
CA GLN A 122 -12.10 -8.49 -0.32
C GLN A 122 -11.27 -7.24 -0.09
N ASN A 123 -10.20 -7.34 0.70
CA ASN A 123 -9.34 -6.24 1.05
C ASN A 123 -8.05 -6.23 0.20
N ILE A 124 -7.27 -5.17 0.34
CA ILE A 124 -5.94 -5.08 -0.26
C ILE A 124 -5.02 -6.17 0.29
N LYS A 125 -4.01 -6.58 -0.49
CA LYS A 125 -3.09 -7.67 -0.13
C LYS A 125 -2.46 -7.51 1.24
N GLY A 126 -2.08 -6.29 1.63
CA GLY A 126 -1.50 -6.02 2.95
C GLY A 126 -2.44 -6.38 4.10
N TRP A 127 -3.73 -6.08 3.96
CA TRP A 127 -4.75 -6.46 4.95
C TRP A 127 -4.97 -7.97 5.00
N ILE A 128 -5.02 -8.64 3.84
CA ILE A 128 -5.17 -10.09 3.79
C ILE A 128 -4.02 -10.74 4.57
N ILE A 129 -2.78 -10.35 4.31
CA ILE A 129 -1.59 -10.88 4.98
C ILE A 129 -1.66 -10.63 6.50
N ALA A 130 -1.96 -9.39 6.91
CA ALA A 130 -1.98 -9.03 8.31
C ALA A 130 -3.10 -9.75 9.08
N LEU A 131 -4.33 -9.75 8.56
CA LEU A 131 -5.48 -10.35 9.21
C LEU A 131 -5.33 -11.87 9.38
N GLU A 132 -4.71 -12.58 8.42
CA GLU A 132 -4.43 -14.01 8.55
C GLU A 132 -3.44 -14.35 9.70
N GLN A 133 -2.65 -13.35 10.17
CA GLN A 133 -1.75 -13.50 11.31
C GLN A 133 -2.39 -13.09 12.63
N MET A 134 -3.42 -12.27 12.59
CA MET A 134 -4.08 -11.74 13.79
C MET A 134 -5.13 -12.71 14.32
N LYS A 135 -5.43 -12.55 15.59
CA LYS A 135 -6.51 -13.23 16.29
C LYS A 135 -7.50 -12.22 16.87
N VAL A 136 -8.68 -12.69 17.24
CA VAL A 136 -9.66 -11.83 17.88
C VAL A 136 -9.06 -11.23 19.16
N GLY A 137 -9.10 -9.90 19.26
CA GLY A 137 -8.51 -9.13 20.36
C GLY A 137 -7.09 -8.64 20.09
N ASP A 138 -6.46 -9.02 19.00
CA ASP A 138 -5.15 -8.48 18.64
C ASP A 138 -5.26 -7.05 18.10
N SER A 139 -4.21 -6.28 18.37
CA SER A 139 -4.00 -4.92 17.86
C SER A 139 -2.60 -4.83 17.24
N CYS A 140 -2.50 -4.40 16.00
CA CYS A 140 -1.24 -4.21 15.30
C CYS A 140 -1.20 -2.92 14.48
#